data_0b2a4e5df4a5b53ecff98b3cf31418f8
#
_entry.id   0b2a4e5df4a5b53ecff98b3cf31418f8
#
_cell.length_a   1.000
_cell.length_b   1.000
_cell.length_c   1.000
_cell.angle_alpha   90.00
_cell.angle_beta   90.00
_cell.angle_gamma   90.00
#
_symmetry.space_group_name_H-M   'P 1'
#
loop_
_entity.id
_entity.type
_entity.pdbx_description
1 polymer ?
#
loop_
_entity_poly.entity_id
_entity_poly.type
_entity_poly.pdbx_seq_one_letter_code
_entity_poly.pdbx_strand_id
1 'polypeptide(L)'
;MSSSTPASHAPEPIWAVLGASGFIGSSLEEALTRAGVTVRFVKAPRLSARSSDASGILAEAAALRDVRQDLSGELAGVDVVINAAGLATPTGADSPELRGANALLPVVIADAADDAGARRFIHLSSAAVQGHRPLLDESPQVEPFSAYSRSKALGEAALAARAPGTCQVTSLRATSVQGASRQTTASLVRVASTPLSSVAGRGESPSPVSSVDALCAFVLAAGRYSGSVPPVILQPWEGATVASVLSAAGGRRPLHLPVWLCRAALRAGYLVSGLLGERLHGTLRRVEMMWFGQRQEPGWAEATGNVPAPRVHQVLEAARKRA
;
A
#
# COMPACT_ATOMS: atom_id res chain seq x y z
N MET A 1 -42.81 38.03 3.03
CA MET A 1 -42.21 37.30 1.87
C MET A 1 -40.73 37.13 2.14
N SER A 2 -40.36 36.02 2.73
CA SER A 2 -38.95 35.70 3.04
C SER A 2 -38.34 34.99 1.83
N SER A 3 -37.44 35.63 1.14
CA SER A 3 -36.66 35.06 0.07
C SER A 3 -35.57 34.15 0.65
N SER A 4 -35.79 32.85 0.59
CA SER A 4 -34.75 31.85 0.86
C SER A 4 -33.72 31.91 -0.28
N THR A 5 -32.56 32.46 -0.01
CA THR A 5 -31.39 32.38 -0.88
C THR A 5 -31.01 30.88 -1.04
N PRO A 6 -30.88 30.33 -2.26
CA PRO A 6 -30.43 28.97 -2.43
C PRO A 6 -29.00 28.84 -1.88
N ALA A 7 -28.77 27.81 -1.05
CA ALA A 7 -27.44 27.48 -0.55
C ALA A 7 -26.54 27.23 -1.77
N SER A 8 -25.48 28.02 -1.88
CA SER A 8 -24.42 27.80 -2.88
C SER A 8 -23.83 26.41 -2.65
N HIS A 9 -24.19 25.45 -3.49
CA HIS A 9 -23.51 24.16 -3.53
C HIS A 9 -22.07 24.45 -3.97
N ALA A 10 -21.12 24.33 -3.05
CA ALA A 10 -19.73 24.23 -3.45
C ALA A 10 -19.60 23.05 -4.45
N PRO A 11 -18.87 23.23 -5.57
CA PRO A 11 -18.70 22.15 -6.53
C PRO A 11 -18.15 20.90 -5.83
N GLU A 12 -18.70 19.73 -6.20
CA GLU A 12 -18.22 18.46 -5.63
C GLU A 12 -16.73 18.28 -5.94
N PRO A 13 -15.92 17.84 -4.96
CA PRO A 13 -14.49 17.70 -5.15
C PRO A 13 -14.18 16.67 -6.26
N ILE A 14 -13.32 17.06 -7.19
CA ILE A 14 -12.84 16.21 -8.26
C ILE A 14 -11.57 15.49 -7.78
N TRP A 15 -11.52 14.17 -7.96
CA TRP A 15 -10.37 13.36 -7.60
C TRP A 15 -9.66 12.84 -8.84
N ALA A 16 -8.34 12.75 -8.81
CA ALA A 16 -7.56 12.10 -9.85
C ALA A 16 -6.95 10.79 -9.33
N VAL A 17 -6.97 9.76 -10.17
CA VAL A 17 -6.33 8.48 -9.89
C VAL A 17 -5.30 8.17 -10.98
N LEU A 18 -4.04 8.02 -10.57
CA LEU A 18 -2.97 7.53 -11.42
C LEU A 18 -2.75 6.03 -11.15
N GLY A 19 -2.63 5.22 -12.20
CA GLY A 19 -2.48 3.77 -12.07
C GLY A 19 -3.81 3.00 -12.05
N ALA A 20 -4.87 3.54 -12.63
CA ALA A 20 -6.22 2.96 -12.69
C ALA A 20 -6.25 1.56 -13.33
N SER A 21 -5.35 1.23 -14.26
CA SER A 21 -5.25 -0.09 -14.89
C SER A 21 -4.70 -1.20 -13.98
N GLY A 22 -4.16 -0.84 -12.81
CA GLY A 22 -3.65 -1.79 -11.82
C GLY A 22 -4.75 -2.37 -10.94
N PHE A 23 -4.42 -3.45 -10.21
CA PHE A 23 -5.37 -4.12 -9.30
C PHE A 23 -6.01 -3.17 -8.28
N ILE A 24 -5.20 -2.35 -7.58
CA ILE A 24 -5.73 -1.40 -6.60
C ILE A 24 -6.42 -0.23 -7.30
N GLY A 25 -5.86 0.26 -8.41
CA GLY A 25 -6.42 1.38 -9.16
C GLY A 25 -7.81 1.11 -9.70
N SER A 26 -8.07 -0.06 -10.28
CA SER A 26 -9.40 -0.46 -10.76
C SER A 26 -10.40 -0.62 -9.61
N SER A 27 -9.97 -1.15 -8.46
CA SER A 27 -10.83 -1.25 -7.27
C SER A 27 -11.14 0.13 -6.67
N LEU A 28 -10.20 1.08 -6.74
CA LEU A 28 -10.44 2.47 -6.35
C LEU A 28 -11.45 3.15 -7.27
N GLU A 29 -11.36 2.93 -8.60
CA GLU A 29 -12.34 3.41 -9.56
C GLU A 29 -13.77 3.00 -9.16
N GLU A 30 -13.98 1.70 -8.94
CA GLU A 30 -15.28 1.18 -8.54
C GLU A 30 -15.75 1.76 -7.19
N ALA A 31 -14.86 1.86 -6.21
CA ALA A 31 -15.19 2.34 -4.87
C ALA A 31 -15.53 3.84 -4.87
N LEU A 32 -14.76 4.66 -5.57
CA LEU A 32 -14.96 6.11 -5.66
C LEU A 32 -16.24 6.43 -6.45
N THR A 33 -16.48 5.76 -7.57
CA THR A 33 -17.72 5.91 -8.36
C THR A 33 -18.94 5.55 -7.51
N ARG A 34 -18.90 4.42 -6.79
CA ARG A 34 -19.98 4.00 -5.89
C ARG A 34 -20.22 4.98 -4.75
N ALA A 35 -19.18 5.68 -4.31
CA ALA A 35 -19.27 6.71 -3.29
C ALA A 35 -19.71 8.09 -3.83
N GLY A 36 -20.06 8.20 -5.11
CA GLY A 36 -20.50 9.43 -5.75
C GLY A 36 -19.38 10.45 -5.99
N VAL A 37 -18.11 10.02 -6.00
CA VAL A 37 -16.98 10.92 -6.24
C VAL A 37 -16.76 11.09 -7.74
N THR A 38 -16.62 12.33 -8.20
CA THR A 38 -16.19 12.62 -9.57
C THR A 38 -14.72 12.28 -9.74
N VAL A 39 -14.40 11.29 -10.61
CA VAL A 39 -13.03 10.78 -10.77
C VAL A 39 -12.50 11.08 -12.16
N ARG A 40 -11.28 11.58 -12.23
CA ARG A 40 -10.46 11.71 -13.43
C ARG A 40 -9.35 10.67 -13.43
N PHE A 41 -9.22 9.89 -14.49
CA PHE A 41 -8.12 8.95 -14.66
C PHE A 41 -6.98 9.61 -15.42
N VAL A 42 -5.82 9.70 -14.77
CA VAL A 42 -4.61 10.29 -15.35
C VAL A 42 -3.59 9.19 -15.61
N LYS A 43 -3.02 9.19 -16.80
CA LYS A 43 -2.01 8.20 -17.18
C LYS A 43 -0.71 8.50 -16.48
N ALA A 44 -0.21 7.55 -15.67
CA ALA A 44 1.09 7.67 -15.05
C ALA A 44 2.21 7.52 -16.09
N PRO A 45 3.16 8.47 -16.19
CA PRO A 45 4.31 8.33 -17.08
C PRO A 45 5.23 7.19 -16.59
N ARG A 46 5.91 6.53 -17.53
CA ARG A 46 6.92 5.51 -17.22
C ARG A 46 8.25 6.21 -17.04
N LEU A 47 8.76 6.22 -15.82
CA LEU A 47 10.03 6.85 -15.47
C LEU A 47 11.04 5.79 -15.05
N SER A 48 12.32 6.11 -15.22
CA SER A 48 13.44 5.35 -14.68
C SER A 48 14.32 6.29 -13.86
N ALA A 49 14.85 5.83 -12.72
CA ALA A 49 15.72 6.59 -11.84
C ALA A 49 17.06 5.90 -11.65
N ARG A 50 18.14 6.65 -11.75
CA ARG A 50 19.51 6.16 -11.52
C ARG A 50 19.88 6.25 -10.04
N SER A 51 19.39 7.27 -9.37
CA SER A 51 19.70 7.54 -7.96
C SER A 51 19.09 6.50 -7.03
N SER A 52 19.81 6.22 -5.95
CA SER A 52 19.40 5.29 -4.88
C SER A 52 19.21 5.98 -3.52
N ASP A 53 19.24 7.31 -3.49
CA ASP A 53 19.02 8.14 -2.31
C ASP A 53 18.01 9.26 -2.60
N ALA A 54 17.44 9.83 -1.54
CA ALA A 54 16.37 10.81 -1.63
C ALA A 54 16.79 12.09 -2.33
N SER A 55 18.00 12.59 -2.09
CA SER A 55 18.50 13.83 -2.68
C SER A 55 18.69 13.69 -4.19
N GLY A 56 19.21 12.56 -4.64
CA GLY A 56 19.34 12.24 -6.05
C GLY A 56 17.98 12.09 -6.74
N ILE A 57 16.99 11.45 -6.11
CA ILE A 57 15.62 11.36 -6.62
C ILE A 57 14.99 12.75 -6.77
N LEU A 58 15.20 13.66 -5.80
CA LEU A 58 14.71 15.04 -5.89
C LEU A 58 15.37 15.79 -7.03
N ALA A 59 16.68 15.62 -7.23
CA ALA A 59 17.41 16.24 -8.33
C ALA A 59 16.93 15.73 -9.70
N GLU A 60 16.69 14.41 -9.84
CA GLU A 60 16.13 13.83 -11.05
C GLU A 60 14.69 14.34 -11.30
N ALA A 61 13.86 14.46 -10.26
CA ALA A 61 12.50 15.01 -10.37
C ALA A 61 12.52 16.47 -10.84
N ALA A 62 13.41 17.29 -10.29
CA ALA A 62 13.58 18.70 -10.67
C ALA A 62 14.01 18.88 -12.15
N ALA A 63 14.67 17.89 -12.74
CA ALA A 63 15.04 17.88 -14.14
C ALA A 63 13.86 17.54 -15.09
N LEU A 64 12.80 16.92 -14.61
CA LEU A 64 11.63 16.47 -15.38
C LEU A 64 10.54 17.56 -15.50
N ARG A 65 10.93 18.79 -15.85
CA ARG A 65 10.03 19.97 -15.87
C ARG A 65 8.86 19.79 -16.83
N ASP A 66 9.09 19.27 -18.02
CA ASP A 66 8.06 19.09 -19.05
C ASP A 66 7.03 18.04 -18.57
N VAL A 67 7.49 16.91 -18.04
CA VAL A 67 6.60 15.86 -17.49
C VAL A 67 5.78 16.40 -16.31
N ARG A 68 6.38 17.20 -15.45
CA ARG A 68 5.68 17.85 -14.33
C ARG A 68 4.62 18.83 -14.85
N GLN A 69 4.94 19.65 -15.84
CA GLN A 69 4.02 20.61 -16.42
C GLN A 69 2.85 19.93 -17.12
N ASP A 70 3.09 18.87 -17.90
CA ASP A 70 2.04 18.08 -18.54
C ASP A 70 1.09 17.48 -17.50
N LEU A 71 1.63 16.85 -16.45
CA LEU A 71 0.84 16.31 -15.36
C LEU A 71 0.05 17.38 -14.60
N SER A 72 0.64 18.54 -14.35
CA SER A 72 -0.05 19.67 -13.70
C SER A 72 -1.24 20.13 -14.54
N GLY A 73 -1.09 20.19 -15.86
CA GLY A 73 -2.19 20.48 -16.78
C GLY A 73 -3.32 19.44 -16.71
N GLU A 74 -2.97 18.14 -16.67
CA GLU A 74 -3.95 17.06 -16.51
C GLU A 74 -4.64 17.08 -15.13
N LEU A 75 -3.97 17.60 -14.10
CA LEU A 75 -4.47 17.71 -12.72
C LEU A 75 -5.21 19.03 -12.44
N ALA A 76 -5.31 19.95 -13.40
CA ALA A 76 -5.98 21.24 -13.20
C ALA A 76 -7.42 21.06 -12.69
N GLY A 77 -7.76 21.75 -11.59
CA GLY A 77 -9.09 21.70 -10.95
C GLY A 77 -9.35 20.41 -10.16
N VAL A 78 -8.34 19.57 -9.90
CA VAL A 78 -8.43 18.38 -9.05
C VAL A 78 -8.16 18.74 -7.60
N ASP A 79 -9.00 18.27 -6.68
CA ASP A 79 -8.85 18.51 -5.23
C ASP A 79 -7.98 17.46 -4.54
N VAL A 80 -8.12 16.19 -4.95
CA VAL A 80 -7.41 15.07 -4.35
C VAL A 80 -6.77 14.21 -5.43
N VAL A 81 -5.47 14.00 -5.32
CA VAL A 81 -4.70 13.17 -6.24
C VAL A 81 -4.30 11.87 -5.54
N ILE A 82 -4.62 10.72 -6.14
CA ILE A 82 -4.25 9.39 -5.64
C ILE A 82 -3.25 8.76 -6.59
N ASN A 83 -2.07 8.45 -6.08
CA ASN A 83 -1.08 7.68 -6.82
C ASN A 83 -1.13 6.20 -6.44
N ALA A 84 -1.85 5.42 -7.25
CA ALA A 84 -1.87 3.95 -7.20
C ALA A 84 -0.90 3.31 -8.22
N ALA A 85 -0.17 4.12 -8.99
CA ALA A 85 0.85 3.63 -9.90
C ALA A 85 2.10 3.18 -9.14
N GLY A 86 2.76 2.16 -9.67
CA GLY A 86 3.98 1.61 -9.13
C GLY A 86 4.27 0.21 -9.69
N LEU A 87 5.49 -0.26 -9.52
CA LEU A 87 5.88 -1.62 -9.89
C LEU A 87 5.92 -2.51 -8.63
N ALA A 88 5.10 -3.55 -8.63
CA ALA A 88 5.06 -4.57 -7.58
C ALA A 88 5.78 -5.83 -8.04
N THR A 89 7.11 -5.82 -7.99
CA THR A 89 7.97 -6.96 -8.34
C THR A 89 8.57 -7.59 -7.08
N PRO A 90 7.83 -8.42 -6.35
CA PRO A 90 8.25 -8.87 -5.01
C PRO A 90 9.50 -9.77 -5.01
N THR A 91 9.89 -10.30 -6.16
CA THR A 91 11.06 -11.17 -6.36
C THR A 91 12.06 -10.59 -7.36
N GLY A 92 11.81 -9.38 -7.89
CA GLY A 92 12.69 -8.72 -8.84
C GLY A 92 13.95 -8.16 -8.19
N ALA A 93 15.02 -8.05 -8.99
CA ALA A 93 16.21 -7.28 -8.62
C ALA A 93 15.90 -5.76 -8.59
N ASP A 94 16.77 -5.01 -7.94
CA ASP A 94 16.75 -3.55 -8.05
C ASP A 94 17.02 -3.11 -9.49
N SER A 95 16.24 -2.14 -9.97
CA SER A 95 16.40 -1.62 -11.33
C SER A 95 16.03 -0.13 -11.39
N PRO A 96 16.55 0.62 -12.41
CA PRO A 96 16.15 1.99 -12.64
C PRO A 96 14.63 2.16 -12.83
N GLU A 97 13.95 1.21 -13.47
CA GLU A 97 12.50 1.24 -13.69
C GLU A 97 11.74 1.06 -12.36
N LEU A 98 12.23 0.19 -11.47
CA LEU A 98 11.63 -0.02 -10.16
C LEU A 98 11.75 1.24 -9.29
N ARG A 99 12.92 1.86 -9.27
CA ARG A 99 13.14 3.14 -8.58
C ARG A 99 12.35 4.28 -9.23
N GLY A 100 12.33 4.32 -10.57
CA GLY A 100 11.55 5.28 -11.34
C GLY A 100 10.06 5.24 -10.96
N ALA A 101 9.46 4.05 -10.96
CA ALA A 101 8.04 3.88 -10.68
C ALA A 101 7.68 4.08 -9.19
N ASN A 102 8.56 3.68 -8.25
CA ASN A 102 8.23 3.66 -6.83
C ASN A 102 8.83 4.80 -6.01
N ALA A 103 9.82 5.54 -6.55
CA ALA A 103 10.45 6.66 -5.86
C ALA A 103 10.37 7.96 -6.66
N LEU A 104 10.79 7.99 -7.93
CA LEU A 104 10.81 9.21 -8.72
C LEU A 104 9.40 9.67 -9.11
N LEU A 105 8.58 8.77 -9.63
CA LEU A 105 7.21 9.09 -10.07
C LEU A 105 6.35 9.71 -8.95
N PRO A 106 6.32 9.19 -7.70
CA PRO A 106 5.58 9.83 -6.61
C PRO A 106 5.97 11.29 -6.36
N VAL A 107 7.26 11.63 -6.46
CA VAL A 107 7.74 13.00 -6.28
C VAL A 107 7.25 13.90 -7.41
N VAL A 108 7.41 13.47 -8.66
CA VAL A 108 6.96 14.25 -9.83
C VAL A 108 5.45 14.49 -9.79
N ILE A 109 4.65 13.49 -9.37
CA ILE A 109 3.20 13.67 -9.23
C ILE A 109 2.87 14.61 -8.07
N ALA A 110 3.58 14.51 -6.93
CA ALA A 110 3.36 15.39 -5.78
C ALA A 110 3.66 16.86 -6.13
N ASP A 111 4.74 17.11 -6.91
CA ASP A 111 5.08 18.44 -7.40
C ASP A 111 4.04 18.95 -8.41
N ALA A 112 3.57 18.10 -9.33
CA ALA A 112 2.53 18.46 -10.28
C ALA A 112 1.17 18.74 -9.60
N ALA A 113 0.84 17.98 -8.56
CA ALA A 113 -0.37 18.20 -7.76
C ALA A 113 -0.33 19.53 -6.99
N ASP A 114 0.86 19.89 -6.48
CA ASP A 114 1.07 21.18 -5.82
C ASP A 114 0.95 22.34 -6.81
N ASP A 115 1.57 22.24 -7.99
CA ASP A 115 1.44 23.23 -9.08
C ASP A 115 0.00 23.39 -9.57
N ALA A 116 -0.78 22.29 -9.59
CA ALA A 116 -2.19 22.30 -9.97
C ALA A 116 -3.13 22.85 -8.88
N GLY A 117 -2.60 23.13 -7.68
CA GLY A 117 -3.37 23.61 -6.53
C GLY A 117 -4.23 22.54 -5.85
N ALA A 118 -3.90 21.26 -6.03
CA ALA A 118 -4.60 20.18 -5.35
C ALA A 118 -4.42 20.27 -3.84
N ARG A 119 -5.51 20.04 -3.10
CA ARG A 119 -5.48 20.12 -1.63
C ARG A 119 -4.70 18.95 -1.02
N ARG A 120 -4.76 17.77 -1.63
CA ARG A 120 -4.17 16.53 -1.05
C ARG A 120 -3.64 15.59 -2.11
N PHE A 121 -2.48 15.03 -1.81
CA PHE A 121 -1.87 13.93 -2.55
C PHE A 121 -1.71 12.71 -1.64
N ILE A 122 -2.27 11.57 -2.04
CA ILE A 122 -2.16 10.29 -1.34
C ILE A 122 -1.35 9.33 -2.19
N HIS A 123 -0.14 8.98 -1.73
CA HIS A 123 0.71 7.99 -2.37
C HIS A 123 0.50 6.61 -1.74
N LEU A 124 0.13 5.60 -2.53
CA LEU A 124 0.07 4.22 -2.06
C LEU A 124 1.49 3.65 -1.93
N SER A 125 1.99 3.68 -0.70
CA SER A 125 3.20 3.01 -0.26
C SER A 125 2.90 1.57 0.18
N SER A 126 3.72 0.98 1.01
CA SER A 126 3.56 -0.40 1.48
C SER A 126 4.09 -0.57 2.90
N ALA A 127 3.38 -1.31 3.74
CA ALA A 127 3.89 -1.73 5.05
C ALA A 127 5.19 -2.58 4.96
N ALA A 128 5.51 -3.11 3.78
CA ALA A 128 6.78 -3.80 3.53
C ALA A 128 8.02 -2.91 3.70
N VAL A 129 7.87 -1.57 3.72
CA VAL A 129 8.97 -0.66 4.07
C VAL A 129 9.47 -0.87 5.51
N GLN A 130 8.60 -1.37 6.37
CA GLN A 130 8.91 -1.78 7.75
C GLN A 130 9.02 -3.31 7.90
N GLY A 131 9.36 -4.01 6.83
CA GLY A 131 9.21 -5.45 6.72
C GLY A 131 9.91 -6.29 7.79
N HIS A 132 11.06 -5.84 8.34
CA HIS A 132 11.75 -6.56 9.42
C HIS A 132 11.40 -6.06 10.82
N ARG A 133 10.71 -4.96 10.96
CA ARG A 133 10.29 -4.47 12.27
C ARG A 133 9.27 -5.43 12.92
N PRO A 134 9.35 -5.64 14.25
CA PRO A 134 8.41 -6.49 14.95
C PRO A 134 6.99 -5.88 15.00
N LEU A 135 6.90 -4.57 14.83
CA LEU A 135 5.69 -3.77 14.93
C LEU A 135 5.61 -2.80 13.76
N LEU A 136 4.49 -2.79 13.06
CA LEU A 136 4.16 -1.81 12.03
C LEU A 136 3.55 -0.58 12.69
N ASP A 137 3.97 0.60 12.26
CA ASP A 137 3.52 1.89 12.79
C ASP A 137 3.56 3.00 11.72
N GLU A 138 3.17 4.21 12.09
CA GLU A 138 3.20 5.41 11.25
C GLU A 138 4.47 6.23 11.41
N SER A 139 5.48 5.71 12.11
CA SER A 139 6.79 6.36 12.26
C SER A 139 7.56 6.40 10.94
N PRO A 140 8.53 7.33 10.78
CA PRO A 140 9.38 7.39 9.60
C PRO A 140 10.42 6.26 9.53
N GLN A 141 10.53 5.42 10.56
CA GLN A 141 11.52 4.35 10.61
C GLN A 141 11.16 3.23 9.65
N VAL A 142 12.13 2.76 8.87
CA VAL A 142 11.97 1.72 7.86
C VAL A 142 13.04 0.63 8.02
N GLU A 143 12.68 -0.62 7.71
CA GLU A 143 13.58 -1.78 7.65
C GLU A 143 13.20 -2.66 6.45
N PRO A 144 13.45 -2.18 5.23
CA PRO A 144 13.02 -2.87 4.01
C PRO A 144 13.86 -4.12 3.76
N PHE A 145 13.23 -5.21 3.29
CA PHE A 145 13.86 -6.53 3.08
C PHE A 145 14.02 -6.97 1.62
N SER A 146 13.52 -6.20 0.67
CA SER A 146 13.53 -6.54 -0.76
C SER A 146 13.80 -5.31 -1.61
N ALA A 147 14.19 -5.48 -2.88
CA ALA A 147 14.33 -4.37 -3.82
C ALA A 147 13.04 -3.54 -3.92
N TYR A 148 11.88 -4.21 -3.95
CA TYR A 148 10.58 -3.55 -3.93
C TYR A 148 10.38 -2.69 -2.68
N SER A 149 10.59 -3.25 -1.49
CA SER A 149 10.39 -2.47 -0.25
C SER A 149 11.42 -1.34 -0.09
N ARG A 150 12.67 -1.54 -0.57
CA ARG A 150 13.67 -0.48 -0.63
C ARG A 150 13.26 0.65 -1.57
N SER A 151 12.73 0.33 -2.76
CA SER A 151 12.27 1.36 -3.71
C SER A 151 11.08 2.15 -3.18
N LYS A 152 10.15 1.51 -2.43
CA LYS A 152 9.04 2.20 -1.75
C LYS A 152 9.53 3.07 -0.60
N ALA A 153 10.47 2.57 0.22
CA ALA A 153 11.08 3.36 1.29
C ALA A 153 11.84 4.58 0.76
N LEU A 154 12.54 4.44 -0.38
CA LEU A 154 13.18 5.54 -1.08
C LEU A 154 12.16 6.60 -1.52
N GLY A 155 10.99 6.17 -2.03
CA GLY A 155 9.89 7.06 -2.39
C GLY A 155 9.33 7.84 -1.19
N GLU A 156 9.09 7.17 -0.05
CA GLU A 156 8.68 7.84 1.19
C GLU A 156 9.73 8.86 1.66
N ALA A 157 11.01 8.47 1.64
CA ALA A 157 12.11 9.37 2.03
C ALA A 157 12.22 10.60 1.12
N ALA A 158 12.07 10.41 -0.19
CA ALA A 158 12.10 11.51 -1.15
C ALA A 158 10.89 12.45 -1.00
N LEU A 159 9.68 11.90 -0.79
CA LEU A 159 8.49 12.70 -0.51
C LEU A 159 8.62 13.48 0.80
N ALA A 160 9.19 12.89 1.85
CA ALA A 160 9.43 13.56 3.13
C ALA A 160 10.50 14.65 3.05
N ALA A 161 11.50 14.51 2.17
CA ALA A 161 12.56 15.49 1.95
C ALA A 161 12.20 16.58 0.94
N ARG A 162 11.03 16.49 0.30
CA ARG A 162 10.50 17.48 -0.63
C ARG A 162 10.28 18.82 0.08
N ALA A 163 10.52 19.91 -0.60
CA ALA A 163 10.18 21.23 -0.07
C ALA A 163 8.67 21.32 0.24
N PRO A 164 8.29 21.93 1.37
CA PRO A 164 6.88 22.12 1.70
C PRO A 164 6.16 22.90 0.61
N GLY A 165 4.98 22.44 0.24
CA GLY A 165 4.05 23.11 -0.68
C GLY A 165 2.69 23.32 -0.03
N THR A 166 1.70 23.69 -0.83
CA THR A 166 0.31 23.87 -0.38
C THR A 166 -0.46 22.56 -0.38
N CYS A 167 -0.06 21.60 -1.25
CA CYS A 167 -0.64 20.27 -1.33
C CYS A 167 -0.19 19.41 -0.14
N GLN A 168 -1.14 18.91 0.63
CA GLN A 168 -0.85 17.98 1.73
C GLN A 168 -0.47 16.60 1.19
N VAL A 169 0.78 16.19 1.42
CA VAL A 169 1.33 14.91 0.95
C VAL A 169 1.24 13.85 2.03
N THR A 170 0.66 12.69 1.71
CA THR A 170 0.52 11.55 2.62
C THR A 170 0.95 10.26 1.93
N SER A 171 1.87 9.52 2.52
CA SER A 171 2.23 8.16 2.15
C SER A 171 1.35 7.17 2.92
N LEU A 172 0.47 6.43 2.23
CA LEU A 172 -0.36 5.40 2.80
C LEU A 172 0.34 4.05 2.69
N ARG A 173 0.77 3.47 3.81
CA ARG A 173 1.37 2.13 3.90
C ARG A 173 0.29 1.07 3.84
N ALA A 174 0.02 0.56 2.63
CA ALA A 174 -0.89 -0.55 2.44
C ALA A 174 -0.26 -1.86 2.94
N THR A 175 -1.03 -2.68 3.63
CA THR A 175 -0.61 -3.99 4.13
C THR A 175 -0.67 -5.05 3.01
N SER A 176 -0.71 -6.35 3.33
CA SER A 176 -0.82 -7.40 2.31
C SER A 176 -2.26 -7.45 1.76
N VAL A 177 -2.55 -6.57 0.80
CA VAL A 177 -3.90 -6.37 0.24
C VAL A 177 -4.33 -7.59 -0.57
N GLN A 178 -5.49 -8.16 -0.26
CA GLN A 178 -6.10 -9.30 -0.95
C GLN A 178 -7.32 -8.86 -1.77
N GLY A 179 -7.56 -9.58 -2.85
CA GLY A 179 -8.75 -9.41 -3.71
C GLY A 179 -9.06 -10.69 -4.44
N ALA A 180 -10.33 -10.96 -4.68
CA ALA A 180 -10.79 -12.25 -5.22
C ALA A 180 -10.20 -12.61 -6.60
N SER A 181 -9.79 -11.61 -7.39
CA SER A 181 -9.17 -11.79 -8.71
C SER A 181 -7.64 -11.64 -8.71
N ARG A 182 -7.03 -11.34 -7.54
CA ARG A 182 -5.60 -11.05 -7.46
C ARG A 182 -4.75 -12.33 -7.48
N GLN A 183 -3.72 -12.38 -8.32
CA GLN A 183 -2.84 -13.56 -8.44
C GLN A 183 -2.13 -13.92 -7.12
N THR A 184 -1.73 -12.93 -6.32
CA THR A 184 -1.13 -13.19 -5.00
C THR A 184 -2.13 -13.81 -4.03
N THR A 185 -3.41 -13.44 -4.11
CA THR A 185 -4.48 -14.06 -3.34
C THR A 185 -4.73 -15.50 -3.79
N ALA A 186 -4.74 -15.77 -5.11
CA ALA A 186 -4.82 -17.13 -5.63
C ALA A 186 -3.63 -18.00 -5.16
N SER A 187 -2.43 -17.42 -5.09
CA SER A 187 -1.26 -18.12 -4.55
C SER A 187 -1.40 -18.42 -3.05
N LEU A 188 -1.95 -17.48 -2.27
CA LEU A 188 -2.25 -17.71 -0.85
C LEU A 188 -3.28 -18.81 -0.66
N VAL A 189 -4.37 -18.79 -1.43
CA VAL A 189 -5.40 -19.84 -1.43
C VAL A 189 -4.79 -21.21 -1.76
N ARG A 190 -3.97 -21.28 -2.80
CA ARG A 190 -3.30 -22.53 -3.19
C ARG A 190 -2.44 -23.10 -2.06
N VAL A 191 -1.61 -22.29 -1.41
CA VAL A 191 -0.77 -22.72 -0.28
C VAL A 191 -1.63 -23.11 0.93
N ALA A 192 -2.62 -22.30 1.27
CA ALA A 192 -3.52 -22.54 2.41
C ALA A 192 -4.37 -23.83 2.23
N SER A 193 -4.70 -24.21 1.00
CA SER A 193 -5.48 -25.41 0.69
C SER A 193 -4.67 -26.72 0.78
N THR A 194 -3.34 -26.62 0.89
CA THR A 194 -2.50 -27.83 1.02
C THR A 194 -2.59 -28.45 2.42
N PRO A 195 -2.39 -29.77 2.55
CA PRO A 195 -2.29 -30.41 3.86
C PRO A 195 -1.17 -29.89 4.77
N LEU A 196 -0.17 -29.19 4.18
CA LEU A 196 1.00 -28.65 4.86
C LEU A 196 0.78 -27.20 5.32
N SER A 197 -0.40 -26.62 5.09
CA SER A 197 -0.76 -25.30 5.61
C SER A 197 -0.59 -25.28 7.12
N SER A 198 0.26 -24.41 7.64
CA SER A 198 0.68 -24.45 9.05
C SER A 198 0.92 -23.06 9.63
N VAL A 199 0.81 -22.99 10.94
CA VAL A 199 1.08 -21.80 11.77
C VAL A 199 2.01 -22.17 12.93
N ALA A 200 2.76 -21.21 13.44
CA ALA A 200 3.57 -21.39 14.63
C ALA A 200 2.71 -21.23 15.89
N GLY A 201 2.81 -22.21 16.82
CA GLY A 201 2.01 -22.21 18.06
C GLY A 201 0.52 -22.26 17.78
N ARG A 202 -0.24 -21.36 18.40
CA ARG A 202 -1.73 -21.32 18.25
C ARG A 202 -2.20 -20.52 17.03
N GLY A 203 -1.29 -19.79 16.33
CA GLY A 203 -1.62 -18.98 15.17
C GLY A 203 -2.49 -17.75 15.50
N GLU A 204 -2.50 -17.30 16.74
CA GLU A 204 -3.29 -16.16 17.24
C GLU A 204 -2.62 -14.81 16.99
N SER A 205 -1.39 -14.80 16.48
CA SER A 205 -0.68 -13.57 16.15
C SER A 205 -1.43 -12.78 15.07
N PRO A 206 -1.48 -11.44 15.19
CA PRO A 206 -2.07 -10.59 14.16
C PRO A 206 -1.42 -10.80 12.81
N SER A 207 -2.22 -10.84 11.77
CA SER A 207 -1.74 -10.94 10.38
C SER A 207 -1.96 -9.60 9.66
N PRO A 208 -0.92 -9.00 9.06
CA PRO A 208 -1.04 -7.76 8.30
C PRO A 208 -1.58 -8.03 6.89
N VAL A 209 -2.62 -8.83 6.81
CA VAL A 209 -3.38 -9.13 5.60
C VAL A 209 -4.67 -8.33 5.63
N SER A 210 -4.97 -7.66 4.54
CA SER A 210 -6.14 -6.79 4.40
C SER A 210 -6.89 -7.04 3.10
N SER A 211 -8.09 -6.52 2.99
CA SER A 211 -8.90 -6.53 1.77
C SER A 211 -8.68 -5.27 0.93
N VAL A 212 -8.86 -5.39 -0.38
CA VAL A 212 -8.85 -4.23 -1.28
C VAL A 212 -10.02 -3.30 -0.97
N ASP A 213 -11.16 -3.83 -0.54
CA ASP A 213 -12.33 -3.04 -0.16
C ASP A 213 -12.05 -2.13 1.04
N ALA A 214 -11.39 -2.66 2.08
CA ALA A 214 -10.99 -1.86 3.24
C ALA A 214 -9.92 -0.83 2.88
N LEU A 215 -8.96 -1.17 2.01
CA LEU A 215 -7.99 -0.21 1.51
C LEU A 215 -8.67 0.95 0.77
N CYS A 216 -9.59 0.65 -0.16
CA CYS A 216 -10.31 1.68 -0.91
C CYS A 216 -11.16 2.58 0.01
N ALA A 217 -11.85 1.98 1.00
CA ALA A 217 -12.59 2.74 2.00
C ALA A 217 -11.67 3.65 2.85
N PHE A 218 -10.47 3.18 3.19
CA PHE A 218 -9.48 3.96 3.93
C PHE A 218 -8.91 5.12 3.10
N VAL A 219 -8.61 4.89 1.82
CA VAL A 219 -8.21 5.96 0.88
C VAL A 219 -9.31 7.01 0.76
N LEU A 220 -10.57 6.57 0.63
CA LEU A 220 -11.72 7.46 0.55
C LEU A 220 -11.87 8.31 1.83
N ALA A 221 -11.73 7.69 3.01
CA ALA A 221 -11.78 8.39 4.29
C ALA A 221 -10.65 9.43 4.40
N ALA A 222 -9.40 9.04 4.07
CA ALA A 222 -8.26 9.95 4.07
C ALA A 222 -8.43 11.12 3.09
N GLY A 223 -8.96 10.85 1.90
CA GLY A 223 -9.20 11.89 0.89
C GLY A 223 -10.32 12.87 1.30
N ARG A 224 -11.38 12.39 1.93
CA ARG A 224 -12.51 13.22 2.41
C ARG A 224 -12.24 13.94 3.71
N TYR A 225 -11.23 13.53 4.48
CA TYR A 225 -10.97 14.10 5.80
C TYR A 225 -10.73 15.62 5.71
N SER A 226 -11.48 16.40 6.49
CA SER A 226 -11.41 17.86 6.47
C SER A 226 -10.17 18.42 7.19
N GLY A 227 -9.64 17.65 8.15
CA GLY A 227 -8.45 18.03 8.91
C GLY A 227 -7.14 17.66 8.23
N SER A 228 -6.03 17.80 8.96
CA SER A 228 -4.71 17.35 8.52
C SER A 228 -4.59 15.85 8.65
N VAL A 229 -4.07 15.19 7.59
CA VAL A 229 -3.69 13.78 7.61
C VAL A 229 -2.18 13.71 7.79
N PRO A 230 -1.64 12.85 8.65
CA PRO A 230 -0.18 12.72 8.83
C PRO A 230 0.57 12.43 7.53
N PRO A 231 1.87 12.77 7.45
CA PRO A 231 2.70 12.46 6.28
C PRO A 231 2.79 10.96 5.97
N VAL A 232 2.63 10.13 6.99
CA VAL A 232 2.57 8.66 6.87
C VAL A 232 1.35 8.18 7.63
N ILE A 233 0.53 7.35 6.98
CA ILE A 233 -0.56 6.62 7.61
C ILE A 233 -0.45 5.14 7.26
N LEU A 234 -0.89 4.28 8.18
CA LEU A 234 -0.86 2.84 8.03
C LEU A 234 -2.29 2.31 7.83
N GLN A 235 -2.48 1.45 6.84
CA GLN A 235 -3.78 0.78 6.65
C GLN A 235 -4.15 0.00 7.91
N PRO A 236 -5.34 0.24 8.52
CA PRO A 236 -5.74 -0.40 9.77
C PRO A 236 -5.79 -1.92 9.68
N TRP A 237 -5.56 -2.58 10.80
CA TRP A 237 -5.69 -4.02 10.92
C TRP A 237 -7.16 -4.44 10.90
N GLU A 238 -7.50 -5.43 10.07
CA GLU A 238 -8.87 -5.95 9.93
C GLU A 238 -9.23 -7.06 10.95
N GLY A 239 -8.51 -7.17 12.07
CA GLY A 239 -8.79 -8.14 13.11
C GLY A 239 -8.38 -9.59 12.80
N ALA A 240 -7.74 -9.85 11.65
CA ALA A 240 -7.39 -11.19 11.24
C ALA A 240 -6.13 -11.71 11.94
N THR A 241 -6.15 -12.97 12.37
CA THR A 241 -4.97 -13.69 12.86
C THR A 241 -4.39 -14.57 11.76
N VAL A 242 -3.15 -15.04 11.96
CA VAL A 242 -2.50 -15.93 11.01
C VAL A 242 -3.35 -17.19 10.74
N ALA A 243 -3.87 -17.80 11.81
CA ALA A 243 -4.73 -19.00 11.68
C ALA A 243 -6.05 -18.68 10.96
N SER A 244 -6.69 -17.53 11.25
CA SER A 244 -7.95 -17.16 10.61
C SER A 244 -7.78 -16.87 9.11
N VAL A 245 -6.69 -16.20 8.71
CA VAL A 245 -6.35 -15.94 7.30
C VAL A 245 -6.18 -17.27 6.54
N LEU A 246 -5.37 -18.19 7.08
CA LEU A 246 -5.14 -19.48 6.42
C LEU A 246 -6.41 -20.33 6.38
N SER A 247 -7.23 -20.29 7.43
CA SER A 247 -8.51 -21.00 7.46
C SER A 247 -9.50 -20.48 6.43
N ALA A 248 -9.63 -19.15 6.30
CA ALA A 248 -10.51 -18.53 5.32
C ALA A 248 -10.04 -18.81 3.88
N ALA A 249 -8.74 -18.71 3.63
CA ALA A 249 -8.15 -18.95 2.33
C ALA A 249 -8.18 -20.43 1.92
N GLY A 250 -7.89 -21.35 2.85
CA GLY A 250 -7.76 -22.79 2.58
C GLY A 250 -9.03 -23.60 2.82
N GLY A 251 -10.04 -23.05 3.50
CA GLY A 251 -11.27 -23.76 3.89
C GLY A 251 -11.07 -24.87 4.93
N ARG A 252 -9.93 -24.91 5.58
CA ARG A 252 -9.50 -25.91 6.56
C ARG A 252 -8.62 -25.28 7.63
N ARG A 253 -8.58 -25.88 8.81
CA ARG A 253 -7.70 -25.42 9.88
C ARG A 253 -6.23 -25.73 9.52
N PRO A 254 -5.30 -24.76 9.67
CA PRO A 254 -3.88 -25.01 9.47
C PRO A 254 -3.32 -25.92 10.57
N LEU A 255 -2.22 -26.60 10.30
CA LEU A 255 -1.49 -27.38 11.29
C LEU A 255 -0.79 -26.46 12.30
N HIS A 256 -0.83 -26.81 13.56
CA HIS A 256 -0.16 -26.09 14.63
C HIS A 256 1.23 -26.70 14.87
N LEU A 257 2.28 -25.99 14.45
CA LEU A 257 3.65 -26.42 14.63
C LEU A 257 4.29 -25.84 15.90
N PRO A 258 5.16 -26.56 16.59
CA PRO A 258 5.91 -26.01 17.70
C PRO A 258 6.70 -24.74 17.30
N VAL A 259 6.61 -23.68 18.10
CA VAL A 259 7.27 -22.40 17.84
C VAL A 259 8.78 -22.56 17.62
N TRP A 260 9.44 -23.41 18.45
CA TRP A 260 10.88 -23.65 18.33
C TRP A 260 11.27 -24.28 16.99
N LEU A 261 10.46 -25.20 16.46
CA LEU A 261 10.68 -25.84 15.17
C LEU A 261 10.59 -24.82 14.01
N CYS A 262 9.55 -23.98 14.02
CA CYS A 262 9.39 -22.91 13.03
C CYS A 262 10.57 -21.93 13.07
N ARG A 263 11.04 -21.54 14.27
CA ARG A 263 12.21 -20.67 14.43
C ARG A 263 13.49 -21.32 13.92
N ALA A 264 13.70 -22.60 14.23
CA ALA A 264 14.87 -23.35 13.76
C ALA A 264 14.88 -23.44 12.22
N ALA A 265 13.72 -23.78 11.62
CA ALA A 265 13.59 -23.86 10.16
C ALA A 265 13.85 -22.50 9.48
N LEU A 266 13.35 -21.39 10.01
CA LEU A 266 13.62 -20.06 9.48
C LEU A 266 15.10 -19.68 9.62
N ARG A 267 15.73 -19.93 10.77
CA ARG A 267 17.17 -19.67 10.96
C ARG A 267 18.01 -20.42 9.93
N ALA A 268 17.75 -21.71 9.75
CA ALA A 268 18.42 -22.51 8.74
C ALA A 268 18.17 -21.98 7.32
N GLY A 269 16.92 -21.61 7.02
CA GLY A 269 16.56 -21.01 5.74
C GLY A 269 17.30 -19.70 5.46
N TYR A 270 17.36 -18.79 6.43
CA TYR A 270 18.08 -17.51 6.30
C TYR A 270 19.59 -17.72 6.15
N LEU A 271 20.19 -18.69 6.85
CA LEU A 271 21.62 -19.05 6.67
C LEU A 271 21.88 -19.53 5.25
N VAL A 272 21.06 -20.46 4.73
CA VAL A 272 21.17 -20.94 3.36
C VAL A 272 20.96 -19.79 2.36
N SER A 273 19.96 -18.95 2.59
CA SER A 273 19.71 -17.80 1.72
C SER A 273 20.88 -16.81 1.71
N GLY A 274 21.54 -16.59 2.83
CA GLY A 274 22.74 -15.76 2.90
C GLY A 274 23.88 -16.31 2.03
N LEU A 275 24.08 -17.63 2.03
CA LEU A 275 25.08 -18.30 1.19
C LEU A 275 24.71 -18.21 -0.32
N LEU A 276 23.42 -18.07 -0.66
CA LEU A 276 22.91 -17.93 -2.02
C LEU A 276 22.70 -16.47 -2.47
N GLY A 277 23.33 -15.51 -1.80
CA GLY A 277 23.21 -14.08 -2.14
C GLY A 277 21.82 -13.51 -1.90
N GLU A 278 21.18 -13.91 -0.80
CA GLU A 278 19.89 -13.41 -0.32
C GLU A 278 18.68 -13.69 -1.22
N ARG A 279 18.82 -14.54 -2.22
CA ARG A 279 17.75 -14.82 -3.21
C ARG A 279 16.46 -15.35 -2.61
N LEU A 280 16.52 -16.02 -1.46
CA LEU A 280 15.35 -16.60 -0.79
C LEU A 280 14.79 -15.71 0.33
N HIS A 281 15.41 -14.57 0.68
CA HIS A 281 15.00 -13.71 1.80
C HIS A 281 13.53 -13.30 1.71
N GLY A 282 13.08 -12.86 0.54
CA GLY A 282 11.68 -12.47 0.33
C GLY A 282 10.68 -13.61 0.52
N THR A 283 11.04 -14.83 0.13
CA THR A 283 10.20 -16.02 0.31
C THR A 283 10.17 -16.43 1.78
N LEU A 284 11.33 -16.46 2.43
CA LEU A 284 11.46 -16.78 3.86
C LEU A 284 10.69 -15.79 4.73
N ARG A 285 10.76 -14.49 4.41
CA ARG A 285 9.97 -13.47 5.12
C ARG A 285 8.46 -13.70 4.99
N ARG A 286 7.98 -14.14 3.83
CA ARG A 286 6.55 -14.49 3.66
C ARG A 286 6.17 -15.68 4.53
N VAL A 287 6.99 -16.72 4.59
CA VAL A 287 6.78 -17.89 5.45
C VAL A 287 6.79 -17.46 6.92
N GLU A 288 7.73 -16.61 7.31
CA GLU A 288 7.81 -16.07 8.66
C GLU A 288 6.53 -15.29 9.03
N MET A 289 6.04 -14.43 8.14
CA MET A 289 4.78 -13.70 8.33
C MET A 289 3.57 -14.65 8.38
N MET A 290 3.58 -15.74 7.61
CA MET A 290 2.51 -16.77 7.67
C MET A 290 2.56 -17.57 8.97
N TRP A 291 3.70 -17.74 9.62
CA TRP A 291 3.84 -18.49 10.86
C TRP A 291 3.66 -17.63 12.10
N PHE A 292 4.21 -16.42 12.11
CA PHE A 292 4.31 -15.57 13.30
C PHE A 292 3.48 -14.30 13.23
N GLY A 293 2.97 -13.96 12.05
CA GLY A 293 2.30 -12.68 11.84
C GLY A 293 3.24 -11.49 11.98
N GLN A 294 2.65 -10.32 12.12
CA GLN A 294 3.34 -9.08 12.46
C GLN A 294 2.31 -8.15 13.12
N ARG A 295 2.62 -7.62 14.27
CA ARG A 295 1.73 -6.71 15.00
C ARG A 295 1.72 -5.34 14.35
N GLN A 296 0.66 -4.59 14.64
CA GLN A 296 0.43 -3.26 14.12
C GLN A 296 -0.06 -2.36 15.26
N GLU A 297 0.50 -1.17 15.38
CA GLU A 297 0.00 -0.16 16.31
C GLU A 297 -1.23 0.54 15.77
N PRO A 298 -2.20 0.90 16.63
CA PRO A 298 -3.25 1.84 16.26
C PRO A 298 -2.64 3.17 15.81
N GLY A 299 -3.15 3.72 14.71
CA GLY A 299 -2.63 4.95 14.12
C GLY A 299 -3.70 6.01 13.91
N TRP A 300 -3.52 6.82 12.86
CA TRP A 300 -4.43 7.88 12.49
C TRP A 300 -5.88 7.41 12.28
N ALA A 301 -6.07 6.24 11.69
CA ALA A 301 -7.40 5.71 11.43
C ALA A 301 -8.19 5.50 12.73
N GLU A 302 -7.56 4.86 13.71
CA GLU A 302 -8.16 4.57 15.02
C GLU A 302 -8.35 5.86 15.82
N ALA A 303 -7.37 6.76 15.80
CA ALA A 303 -7.44 8.03 16.51
C ALA A 303 -8.56 8.95 15.99
N THR A 304 -8.92 8.83 14.72
CA THR A 304 -9.95 9.68 14.08
C THR A 304 -11.27 8.95 13.82
N GLY A 305 -11.37 7.65 14.20
CA GLY A 305 -12.57 6.84 13.94
C GLY A 305 -12.76 6.47 12.46
N ASN A 306 -11.72 6.58 11.63
CA ASN A 306 -11.75 6.26 10.21
C ASN A 306 -11.33 4.82 9.90
N VAL A 307 -11.65 3.89 10.78
CA VAL A 307 -11.33 2.46 10.61
C VAL A 307 -12.38 1.82 9.69
N PRO A 308 -11.98 1.29 8.52
CA PRO A 308 -12.91 0.60 7.63
C PRO A 308 -13.47 -0.68 8.23
N ALA A 309 -14.67 -1.08 7.79
CA ALA A 309 -15.22 -2.38 8.15
C ALA A 309 -14.35 -3.53 7.61
N PRO A 310 -14.03 -4.56 8.41
CA PRO A 310 -13.21 -5.68 7.99
C PRO A 310 -13.91 -6.52 6.90
N ARG A 311 -13.19 -6.85 5.83
CA ARG A 311 -13.66 -7.62 4.66
C ARG A 311 -12.73 -8.76 4.28
N VAL A 312 -11.57 -8.87 4.91
CA VAL A 312 -10.52 -9.81 4.49
C VAL A 312 -10.97 -11.26 4.44
N HIS A 313 -11.74 -11.73 5.43
CA HIS A 313 -12.25 -13.12 5.44
C HIS A 313 -13.20 -13.37 4.26
N GLN A 314 -14.13 -12.45 3.99
CA GLN A 314 -15.07 -12.56 2.87
C GLN A 314 -14.34 -12.62 1.52
N VAL A 315 -13.31 -11.78 1.35
CA VAL A 315 -12.48 -11.73 0.12
C VAL A 315 -11.71 -13.04 -0.06
N LEU A 316 -11.12 -13.59 1.01
CA LEU A 316 -10.38 -14.86 0.94
C LEU A 316 -11.29 -16.05 0.65
N GLU A 317 -12.47 -16.11 1.26
CA GLU A 317 -13.48 -17.13 0.97
C GLU A 317 -14.00 -17.04 -0.46
N ALA A 318 -14.24 -15.83 -0.96
CA ALA A 318 -14.65 -15.62 -2.36
C ALA A 318 -13.54 -16.04 -3.35
N ALA A 319 -12.27 -15.77 -3.04
CA ALA A 319 -11.14 -16.21 -3.84
C ALA A 319 -11.02 -17.74 -3.85
N ARG A 320 -11.21 -18.40 -2.69
CA ARG A 320 -11.21 -19.87 -2.58
C ARG A 320 -12.29 -20.54 -3.42
N LYS A 321 -13.49 -19.94 -3.47
CA LYS A 321 -14.60 -20.48 -4.29
C LYS A 321 -14.35 -20.36 -5.80
N ARG A 322 -13.39 -19.52 -6.23
CA ARG A 322 -13.01 -19.34 -7.63
C ARG A 322 -11.80 -20.19 -8.06
N ALA A 323 -11.04 -20.71 -7.10
CA ALA A 323 -9.83 -21.49 -7.32
C ALA A 323 -10.14 -22.99 -7.47
#